data_a0c9394fcd7f2e0788197eed29f94bc1
#
_entry.id   a0c9394fcd7f2e0788197eed29f94bc1
#
_cell.length_a   1.000
_cell.length_b   1.000
_cell.length_c   1.000
_cell.angle_alpha   90.00
_cell.angle_beta   90.00
_cell.angle_gamma   90.00
#
_symmetry.space_group_name_H-M   'P 1'
#
loop_
_entity.id
_entity.type
_entity.pdbx_description
1 polymer ?
#
loop_
_entity_poly.entity_id
_entity_poly.type
_entity_poly.pdbx_seq_one_letter_code
_entity_poly.pdbx_strand_id
1 'polypeptide(L)'
;MHRNGMRAITFVIATLLAGMTHGVEAQALRADDRSYFGSASLEREAWQNLERSTDALKALQAPPDVRFQQAEQLYGECLRHHGYLHLQAARNADDARLANTQGEVAGTCGRIAAIAKQALRDAPAQAAWIEPHADLRERALREGVQPANAALVDAVDTLADPALDSFGRLHRQLLQSAPFARFEHEGGTFDSRTDARALSRLPDRSLREAAWRAYWQGMASRRREMATVLLGLVRLNEQASELQGDGTAPDRSYRHMGLDQAAVDATLAAVARHAPLRRNYQQMQLTHLERMGQASPRIWDMGLPDAGYIPPPLDLAQLRDAAAASMQVLGPDYVTGLRGLLDPAGGHMDLGGSAGRRAMDAFSISAPGAPSLLFVGHRQGDLEGDVQIAHEAGHAMHGQWMQRGGASSFQRNGNKWLTEAFAIYNELKFRDQLYRQASDPRAKAYYLKSLLDDIILQLFVSSEETDLEQSIYQQVAADEVGNADALDAMTVKVLGRYGGASEQYPELRSTWVSKRLMYEDPLYLANYLYAGLIAVQLFAQDQQDPEGFRERYLAVLGEGFDRPPQQQVEQLLNAKPDWPRLVEEDLGIFQQYLAQLQVLHAEIERQRGR
;
A
#
# COMPACT_ATOMS: atom_id res chain seq x y z
N MET A 1 -0.83 21.94 -8.01
CA MET A 1 -1.23 21.77 -6.59
C MET A 1 -1.53 20.31 -6.36
N HIS A 2 -0.55 19.56 -5.90
CA HIS A 2 -0.76 18.13 -5.61
C HIS A 2 -1.77 17.98 -4.48
N ARG A 3 -2.96 17.51 -4.79
CA ARG A 3 -3.83 16.86 -3.82
C ARG A 3 -3.17 15.53 -3.43
N ASN A 4 -2.20 15.61 -2.51
CA ASN A 4 -1.77 14.44 -1.76
C ASN A 4 -2.91 14.06 -0.80
N GLY A 5 -3.99 13.52 -1.36
CA GLY A 5 -4.90 12.74 -0.57
C GLY A 5 -4.11 11.51 -0.10
N MET A 6 -3.92 11.39 1.20
CA MET A 6 -3.60 10.11 1.82
C MET A 6 -4.75 9.15 1.44
N ARG A 7 -4.65 8.54 0.26
CA ARG A 7 -5.52 7.43 -0.11
C ARG A 7 -4.84 6.20 0.43
N ALA A 8 -5.41 5.67 1.47
CA ALA A 8 -5.06 4.37 1.99
C ALA A 8 -5.09 3.34 0.86
N ILE A 9 -4.05 2.57 0.83
CA ILE A 9 -3.79 1.57 -0.19
C ILE A 9 -4.49 0.32 0.24
N THR A 10 -5.49 -0.06 -0.53
CA THR A 10 -6.14 -1.34 -0.35
C THR A 10 -5.45 -2.37 -1.22
N PHE A 11 -4.75 -3.27 -0.58
CA PHE A 11 -4.40 -4.54 -1.21
C PHE A 11 -5.71 -5.16 -1.71
N VAL A 12 -5.86 -5.30 -3.04
CA VAL A 12 -6.89 -6.14 -3.61
C VAL A 12 -6.48 -7.59 -3.42
N ILE A 13 -6.59 -8.04 -2.17
CA ILE A 13 -6.92 -9.41 -1.86
C ILE A 13 -8.39 -9.35 -1.46
N ALA A 14 -9.23 -9.78 -2.40
CA ALA A 14 -10.66 -9.73 -2.30
C ALA A 14 -11.18 -10.29 -0.97
N THR A 15 -12.12 -9.60 -0.43
CA THR A 15 -12.79 -9.82 0.84
C THR A 15 -14.09 -10.58 0.66
N LEU A 16 -14.42 -11.49 1.49
CA LEU A 16 -15.66 -11.64 2.28
C LEU A 16 -16.00 -13.07 2.63
N LEU A 17 -16.40 -13.27 3.88
CA LEU A 17 -17.20 -14.39 4.30
C LEU A 17 -18.13 -14.06 5.47
N ALA A 18 -19.37 -14.47 5.34
CA ALA A 18 -20.20 -14.91 6.45
C ALA A 18 -20.78 -16.28 6.08
N GLY A 19 -20.48 -17.33 6.84
CA GLY A 19 -21.14 -18.60 6.66
C GLY A 19 -20.38 -19.80 7.26
N MET A 20 -20.56 -20.08 8.53
CA MET A 20 -20.58 -21.36 9.23
C MET A 20 -19.45 -22.37 8.97
N THR A 21 -18.30 -22.13 9.51
CA THR A 21 -17.61 -23.02 10.44
C THR A 21 -17.47 -22.21 11.73
N HIS A 22 -17.41 -22.82 12.91
CA HIS A 22 -17.28 -22.13 14.20
C HIS A 22 -15.98 -21.29 14.21
N GLY A 23 -15.95 -20.24 13.38
CA GLY A 23 -14.95 -19.19 13.40
C GLY A 23 -15.34 -18.24 14.53
N VAL A 24 -14.41 -17.89 15.37
CA VAL A 24 -14.53 -16.75 16.27
C VAL A 24 -15.07 -15.60 15.43
N GLU A 25 -16.28 -15.16 15.70
CA GLU A 25 -16.87 -13.98 15.04
C GLU A 25 -15.87 -12.85 15.19
N ALA A 26 -15.40 -12.28 14.07
CA ALA A 26 -14.32 -11.31 14.11
C ALA A 26 -14.80 -10.13 14.98
N GLN A 27 -14.13 -9.92 16.12
CA GLN A 27 -14.54 -8.91 17.10
C GLN A 27 -14.47 -7.53 16.44
N ALA A 28 -15.64 -6.88 16.29
CA ALA A 28 -15.71 -5.50 15.86
C ALA A 28 -15.23 -4.59 17.00
N LEU A 29 -14.34 -3.66 16.68
CA LEU A 29 -13.86 -2.64 17.60
C LEU A 29 -14.11 -1.26 17.02
N ARG A 30 -14.28 -0.26 17.88
CA ARG A 30 -14.35 1.14 17.47
C ARG A 30 -13.25 1.95 18.15
N ALA A 31 -12.43 2.64 17.35
CA ALA A 31 -11.43 3.55 17.86
C ALA A 31 -12.06 4.74 18.61
N ASP A 32 -11.40 5.19 19.68
CA ASP A 32 -11.80 6.36 20.46
C ASP A 32 -11.31 7.65 19.77
N ASP A 33 -12.13 8.15 18.86
CA ASP A 33 -11.86 9.38 18.10
C ASP A 33 -12.02 10.67 18.93
N ARG A 34 -12.49 10.58 20.19
CA ARG A 34 -12.54 11.71 21.12
C ARG A 34 -11.14 12.23 21.44
N SER A 35 -10.10 11.42 21.25
CA SER A 35 -8.71 11.86 21.32
C SER A 35 -8.33 12.88 20.23
N TYR A 36 -9.08 12.93 19.13
CA TYR A 36 -8.96 13.94 18.07
C TYR A 36 -9.84 15.15 18.38
N PHE A 37 -11.13 14.93 18.57
CA PHE A 37 -12.09 15.97 18.97
C PHE A 37 -13.11 15.37 19.94
N GLY A 38 -13.32 16.02 21.08
CA GLY A 38 -14.20 15.53 22.14
C GLY A 38 -15.66 15.35 21.72
N SER A 39 -16.09 16.06 20.67
CA SER A 39 -17.41 15.94 20.05
C SER A 39 -17.42 16.56 18.65
N ALA A 40 -18.43 16.22 17.83
CA ALA A 40 -18.64 16.83 16.52
C ALA A 40 -18.92 18.36 16.58
N SER A 41 -19.40 18.89 17.71
CA SER A 41 -19.54 20.33 17.89
C SER A 41 -18.20 21.01 18.12
N LEU A 42 -17.33 20.42 18.93
CA LEU A 42 -15.98 20.91 19.17
C LEU A 42 -15.11 20.82 17.91
N GLU A 43 -15.31 19.78 17.11
CA GLU A 43 -14.63 19.67 15.82
C GLU A 43 -15.03 20.83 14.88
N ARG A 44 -16.33 21.11 14.72
CA ARG A 44 -16.80 22.23 13.87
C ARG A 44 -16.31 23.60 14.37
N GLU A 45 -16.29 23.81 15.68
CA GLU A 45 -15.74 25.04 16.27
C GLU A 45 -14.25 25.17 15.97
N ALA A 46 -13.48 24.08 16.15
CA ALA A 46 -12.05 24.04 15.84
C ALA A 46 -11.80 24.27 14.35
N TRP A 47 -12.63 23.71 13.46
CA TRP A 47 -12.56 23.96 12.03
C TRP A 47 -12.77 25.45 11.68
N GLN A 48 -13.81 26.07 12.20
CA GLN A 48 -14.06 27.51 11.98
C GLN A 48 -12.93 28.38 12.52
N ASN A 49 -12.31 27.99 13.63
CA ASN A 49 -11.14 28.69 14.17
C ASN A 49 -9.93 28.53 13.23
N LEU A 50 -9.68 27.32 12.70
CA LEU A 50 -8.59 27.06 11.77
C LEU A 50 -8.72 27.89 10.48
N GLU A 51 -9.93 27.98 9.90
CA GLU A 51 -10.18 28.80 8.71
C GLU A 51 -9.88 30.30 8.99
N ARG A 52 -10.42 30.83 10.09
CA ARG A 52 -10.14 32.24 10.49
C ARG A 52 -8.65 32.50 10.74
N SER A 53 -7.97 31.54 11.40
CA SER A 53 -6.54 31.66 11.67
C SER A 53 -5.71 31.56 10.39
N THR A 54 -6.14 30.76 9.42
CA THR A 54 -5.50 30.67 8.10
C THR A 54 -5.62 31.98 7.34
N ASP A 55 -6.78 32.61 7.35
CA ASP A 55 -6.98 33.93 6.73
C ASP A 55 -6.16 35.04 7.44
N ALA A 56 -6.08 34.99 8.76
CA ALA A 56 -5.24 35.90 9.54
C ALA A 56 -3.74 35.69 9.22
N LEU A 57 -3.29 34.46 9.11
CA LEU A 57 -1.91 34.10 8.74
C LEU A 57 -1.55 34.63 7.34
N LYS A 58 -2.47 34.52 6.38
CA LYS A 58 -2.28 35.07 5.02
C LYS A 58 -2.08 36.58 5.02
N ALA A 59 -2.76 37.30 5.91
CA ALA A 59 -2.67 38.77 6.04
C ALA A 59 -1.49 39.20 6.93
N LEU A 60 -0.81 38.27 7.61
CA LEU A 60 0.19 38.57 8.63
C LEU A 60 1.47 39.18 8.02
N GLN A 61 1.78 40.42 8.44
CA GLN A 61 3.05 41.07 8.13
C GLN A 61 4.03 40.81 9.29
N ALA A 62 4.76 39.70 9.20
CA ALA A 62 5.72 39.26 10.22
C ALA A 62 7.00 38.70 9.57
N PRO A 63 8.11 38.60 10.32
CA PRO A 63 9.32 37.94 9.84
C PRO A 63 9.06 36.50 9.37
N PRO A 64 9.87 35.97 8.44
CA PRO A 64 9.68 34.65 7.84
C PRO A 64 9.59 33.48 8.86
N ASP A 65 10.42 33.52 9.91
CA ASP A 65 10.42 32.52 11.00
C ASP A 65 9.09 32.50 11.75
N VAL A 66 8.55 33.65 12.09
CA VAL A 66 7.24 33.77 12.78
C VAL A 66 6.11 33.25 11.89
N ARG A 67 6.13 33.61 10.59
CA ARG A 67 5.13 33.10 9.62
C ARG A 67 5.23 31.59 9.46
N PHE A 68 6.45 31.04 9.39
CA PHE A 68 6.66 29.61 9.27
C PHE A 68 6.16 28.86 10.52
N GLN A 69 6.53 29.30 11.72
CA GLN A 69 6.08 28.67 12.98
C GLN A 69 4.56 28.67 13.12
N GLN A 70 3.89 29.76 12.78
CA GLN A 70 2.43 29.81 12.82
C GLN A 70 1.81 28.91 11.75
N ALA A 71 2.38 28.89 10.54
CA ALA A 71 1.93 27.98 9.50
C ALA A 71 2.10 26.49 9.91
N GLU A 72 3.21 26.15 10.57
CA GLU A 72 3.48 24.79 11.05
C GLU A 72 2.46 24.34 12.10
N GLN A 73 2.15 25.21 13.06
CA GLN A 73 1.12 24.93 14.06
C GLN A 73 -0.24 24.69 13.39
N LEU A 74 -0.69 25.62 12.53
CA LEU A 74 -1.98 25.50 11.84
C LEU A 74 -2.02 24.29 10.89
N TYR A 75 -0.89 23.94 10.28
CA TYR A 75 -0.80 22.74 9.43
C TYR A 75 -0.97 21.47 10.26
N GLY A 76 -0.40 21.41 11.47
CA GLY A 76 -0.62 20.30 12.41
C GLY A 76 -2.09 20.15 12.80
N GLU A 77 -2.77 21.27 13.09
CA GLU A 77 -4.22 21.28 13.35
C GLU A 77 -5.01 20.82 12.11
N CYS A 78 -4.61 21.26 10.92
CA CYS A 78 -5.24 20.84 9.67
C CYS A 78 -5.08 19.33 9.41
N LEU A 79 -3.91 18.77 9.65
CA LEU A 79 -3.68 17.32 9.57
C LEU A 79 -4.57 16.53 10.54
N ARG A 80 -4.81 17.09 11.73
CA ARG A 80 -5.71 16.49 12.72
C ARG A 80 -7.15 16.44 12.23
N HIS A 81 -7.66 17.53 11.65
CA HIS A 81 -8.99 17.57 11.00
C HIS A 81 -9.06 16.60 9.84
N HIS A 82 -8.05 16.59 8.97
CA HIS A 82 -8.01 15.71 7.82
C HIS A 82 -8.09 14.23 8.23
N GLY A 83 -7.26 13.80 9.21
CA GLY A 83 -7.28 12.43 9.72
C GLY A 83 -8.62 12.06 10.36
N TYR A 84 -9.19 12.94 11.19
CA TYR A 84 -10.51 12.73 11.80
C TYR A 84 -11.60 12.52 10.76
N LEU A 85 -11.70 13.42 9.78
CA LEU A 85 -12.73 13.33 8.74
C LEU A 85 -12.53 12.12 7.83
N HIS A 86 -11.29 11.73 7.58
CA HIS A 86 -10.98 10.51 6.83
C HIS A 86 -11.53 9.28 7.56
N LEU A 87 -11.32 9.18 8.86
CA LEU A 87 -11.88 8.10 9.70
C LEU A 87 -13.42 8.11 9.70
N GLN A 88 -14.05 9.30 9.82
CA GLN A 88 -15.51 9.40 9.80
C GLN A 88 -16.09 9.02 8.44
N ALA A 89 -15.48 9.46 7.34
CA ALA A 89 -15.88 9.09 5.98
C ALA A 89 -15.73 7.58 5.72
N ALA A 90 -14.65 6.98 6.21
CA ALA A 90 -14.43 5.53 6.09
C ALA A 90 -15.45 4.71 6.91
N ARG A 91 -15.86 5.21 8.08
CA ARG A 91 -16.92 4.60 8.89
C ARG A 91 -18.30 4.68 8.23
N ASN A 92 -18.52 5.68 7.37
CA ASN A 92 -19.78 5.92 6.67
C ASN A 92 -19.54 6.34 5.22
N ALA A 93 -19.10 5.39 4.41
CA ALA A 93 -18.68 5.62 3.03
C ALA A 93 -19.80 6.14 2.09
N ASP A 94 -21.05 6.04 2.51
CA ASP A 94 -22.21 6.55 1.75
C ASP A 94 -22.48 8.04 2.02
N ASP A 95 -21.82 8.67 3.01
CA ASP A 95 -22.04 10.08 3.31
C ASP A 95 -21.18 11.01 2.44
N ALA A 96 -21.73 11.41 1.31
CA ALA A 96 -21.06 12.32 0.37
C ALA A 96 -20.66 13.69 1.00
N ARG A 97 -21.32 14.12 2.08
CA ARG A 97 -20.97 15.38 2.76
C ARG A 97 -19.61 15.27 3.43
N LEU A 98 -19.32 14.11 4.07
CA LEU A 98 -18.01 13.89 4.69
C LEU A 98 -16.88 13.91 3.67
N ALA A 99 -17.09 13.32 2.48
CA ALA A 99 -16.11 13.37 1.40
C ALA A 99 -15.86 14.81 0.90
N ASN A 100 -16.93 15.62 0.74
CA ASN A 100 -16.81 17.02 0.35
C ASN A 100 -16.06 17.85 1.41
N THR A 101 -16.43 17.70 2.70
CA THR A 101 -15.76 18.41 3.80
C THR A 101 -14.27 18.01 3.89
N GLN A 102 -13.94 16.75 3.67
CA GLN A 102 -12.54 16.30 3.59
C GLN A 102 -11.77 17.02 2.48
N GLY A 103 -12.40 17.24 1.31
CA GLY A 103 -11.82 18.02 0.22
C GLY A 103 -11.56 19.49 0.61
N GLU A 104 -12.49 20.12 1.33
CA GLU A 104 -12.35 21.50 1.83
C GLU A 104 -11.18 21.61 2.82
N VAL A 105 -11.05 20.65 3.73
CA VAL A 105 -9.93 20.59 4.68
C VAL A 105 -8.60 20.40 3.94
N ALA A 106 -8.53 19.50 2.97
CA ALA A 106 -7.33 19.32 2.16
C ALA A 106 -6.91 20.61 1.43
N GLY A 107 -7.88 21.36 0.91
CA GLY A 107 -7.65 22.67 0.31
C GLY A 107 -7.08 23.70 1.31
N THR A 108 -7.58 23.72 2.55
CA THR A 108 -7.08 24.60 3.61
C THR A 108 -5.65 24.20 4.03
N CYS A 109 -5.35 22.91 4.18
CA CYS A 109 -3.99 22.43 4.42
C CYS A 109 -3.02 22.88 3.31
N GLY A 110 -3.46 22.82 2.04
CA GLY A 110 -2.68 23.31 0.90
C GLY A 110 -2.37 24.79 0.98
N ARG A 111 -3.36 25.63 1.37
CA ARG A 111 -3.14 27.09 1.57
C ARG A 111 -2.13 27.37 2.67
N ILE A 112 -2.21 26.67 3.81
CA ILE A 112 -1.27 26.82 4.92
C ILE A 112 0.15 26.41 4.48
N ALA A 113 0.27 25.28 3.78
CA ALA A 113 1.54 24.79 3.25
C ALA A 113 2.18 25.80 2.26
N ALA A 114 1.38 26.44 1.42
CA ALA A 114 1.86 27.47 0.50
C ALA A 114 2.46 28.68 1.23
N ILE A 115 1.84 29.12 2.35
CA ILE A 115 2.35 30.21 3.20
C ILE A 115 3.68 29.81 3.85
N ALA A 116 3.79 28.57 4.36
CA ALA A 116 5.04 28.05 4.93
C ALA A 116 6.17 27.99 3.89
N LYS A 117 5.89 27.48 2.67
CA LYS A 117 6.85 27.48 1.57
C LYS A 117 7.30 28.89 1.20
N GLN A 118 6.39 29.87 1.18
CA GLN A 118 6.75 31.24 0.93
C GLN A 118 7.67 31.80 2.05
N ALA A 119 7.37 31.51 3.31
CA ALA A 119 8.22 31.92 4.43
C ALA A 119 9.65 31.33 4.33
N LEU A 120 9.77 30.04 3.91
CA LEU A 120 11.07 29.39 3.67
C LEU A 120 11.85 30.04 2.52
N ARG A 121 11.17 30.49 1.46
CA ARG A 121 11.80 31.21 0.34
C ARG A 121 12.29 32.60 0.75
N ASP A 122 11.49 33.30 1.55
CA ASP A 122 11.79 34.65 2.01
C ASP A 122 12.90 34.71 3.09
N ALA A 123 13.21 33.56 3.69
CA ALA A 123 14.19 33.48 4.77
C ALA A 123 15.63 33.71 4.28
N PRO A 124 16.46 34.47 5.05
CA PRO A 124 17.90 34.54 4.78
C PRO A 124 18.55 33.15 4.81
N ALA A 125 19.47 32.88 3.87
CA ALA A 125 20.08 31.56 3.74
C ALA A 125 20.83 31.11 5.02
N GLN A 126 21.33 32.04 5.81
CA GLN A 126 22.12 31.79 7.03
C GLN A 126 21.26 31.84 8.31
N ALA A 127 19.93 31.92 8.20
CA ALA A 127 19.08 31.96 9.37
C ALA A 127 19.12 30.61 10.12
N ALA A 128 19.47 30.62 11.40
CA ALA A 128 19.66 29.41 12.20
C ALA A 128 18.41 28.50 12.25
N TRP A 129 17.21 29.08 12.17
CA TRP A 129 15.97 28.30 12.17
C TRP A 129 15.73 27.49 10.88
N ILE A 130 16.51 27.77 9.82
CA ILE A 130 16.41 27.02 8.54
C ILE A 130 17.12 25.66 8.62
N GLU A 131 18.14 25.53 9.46
CA GLU A 131 18.95 24.30 9.53
C GLU A 131 18.09 23.02 9.70
N PRO A 132 17.12 22.96 10.63
CA PRO A 132 16.22 21.80 10.74
C PRO A 132 15.24 21.63 9.58
N HIS A 133 15.17 22.58 8.66
CA HIS A 133 14.23 22.62 7.53
C HIS A 133 14.95 22.79 6.19
N ALA A 134 16.24 22.42 6.12
CA ALA A 134 17.08 22.69 4.95
C ALA A 134 16.53 22.04 3.68
N ASP A 135 16.08 20.79 3.73
CA ASP A 135 15.49 20.08 2.59
C ASP A 135 14.11 20.67 2.21
N LEU A 136 13.27 20.99 3.20
CA LEU A 136 12.00 21.67 2.95
C LEU A 136 12.21 23.01 2.22
N ARG A 137 13.24 23.75 2.65
CA ARG A 137 13.60 25.03 2.01
C ARG A 137 14.10 24.81 0.58
N GLU A 138 14.96 23.84 0.37
CA GLU A 138 15.48 23.52 -0.97
C GLU A 138 14.34 23.13 -1.92
N ARG A 139 13.41 22.30 -1.45
CA ARG A 139 12.20 21.96 -2.21
C ARG A 139 11.35 23.20 -2.49
N ALA A 140 11.11 24.05 -1.47
CA ALA A 140 10.36 25.28 -1.63
C ALA A 140 11.03 26.24 -2.63
N LEU A 141 12.36 26.33 -2.66
CA LEU A 141 13.11 27.13 -3.62
C LEU A 141 13.01 26.56 -5.03
N ARG A 142 13.13 25.26 -5.21
CA ARG A 142 12.95 24.60 -6.52
C ARG A 142 11.55 24.82 -7.07
N GLU A 143 10.52 24.64 -6.24
CA GLU A 143 9.11 24.90 -6.60
C GLU A 143 8.82 26.40 -6.84
N GLY A 144 9.59 27.29 -6.20
CA GLY A 144 9.47 28.74 -6.33
C GLY A 144 10.14 29.30 -7.60
N VAL A 145 10.99 28.54 -8.27
CA VAL A 145 11.41 28.86 -9.64
C VAL A 145 10.18 28.65 -10.51
N GLN A 146 9.43 29.73 -10.70
CA GLN A 146 8.28 29.67 -11.59
C GLN A 146 8.78 29.21 -12.96
N PRO A 147 8.29 28.09 -13.51
CA PRO A 147 8.57 27.77 -14.90
C PRO A 147 8.12 28.97 -15.72
N ALA A 148 8.79 29.22 -16.85
CA ALA A 148 8.41 30.29 -17.77
C ALA A 148 6.90 30.27 -18.13
N ASN A 149 6.21 29.17 -17.81
CA ASN A 149 4.82 28.85 -18.09
C ASN A 149 3.99 28.54 -16.81
N ALA A 150 4.24 29.19 -15.68
CA ALA A 150 3.50 28.91 -14.42
C ALA A 150 1.97 28.98 -14.58
N ALA A 151 1.47 29.95 -15.36
CA ALA A 151 0.04 30.04 -15.69
C ALA A 151 -0.47 28.85 -16.52
N LEU A 152 0.37 28.29 -17.37
CA LEU A 152 0.04 27.08 -18.13
C LEU A 152 0.00 25.84 -17.22
N VAL A 153 0.98 25.69 -16.32
CA VAL A 153 1.01 24.60 -15.34
C VAL A 153 -0.24 24.61 -14.48
N ASP A 154 -0.61 25.78 -13.93
CA ASP A 154 -1.82 25.92 -13.10
C ASP A 154 -3.11 25.65 -13.91
N ALA A 155 -3.16 26.06 -15.18
CA ALA A 155 -4.29 25.77 -16.05
C ALA A 155 -4.38 24.28 -16.39
N VAL A 156 -3.25 23.61 -16.65
CA VAL A 156 -3.19 22.17 -16.92
C VAL A 156 -3.64 21.37 -15.70
N ASP A 157 -3.13 21.67 -14.51
CA ASP A 157 -3.54 20.98 -13.28
C ASP A 157 -5.03 21.19 -12.99
N THR A 158 -5.54 22.42 -13.19
CA THR A 158 -6.97 22.74 -12.99
C THR A 158 -7.89 21.93 -13.88
N LEU A 159 -7.46 21.59 -15.09
CA LEU A 159 -8.24 20.81 -16.06
C LEU A 159 -8.00 19.31 -15.96
N ALA A 160 -6.74 18.89 -15.77
CA ALA A 160 -6.36 17.48 -15.79
C ALA A 160 -6.77 16.73 -14.52
N ASP A 161 -6.55 17.30 -13.33
CA ASP A 161 -6.84 16.62 -12.06
C ASP A 161 -8.31 16.16 -11.93
N PRO A 162 -9.33 17.01 -12.18
CA PRO A 162 -10.73 16.57 -12.12
C PRO A 162 -11.08 15.51 -13.17
N ALA A 163 -10.43 15.56 -14.34
CA ALA A 163 -10.65 14.58 -15.41
C ALA A 163 -10.03 13.23 -15.04
N LEU A 164 -8.80 13.20 -14.52
CA LEU A 164 -8.13 11.99 -14.02
C LEU A 164 -8.95 11.34 -12.89
N ASP A 165 -9.42 12.12 -11.93
CA ASP A 165 -10.35 11.66 -10.88
C ASP A 165 -11.63 11.04 -11.45
N SER A 166 -12.12 11.59 -12.58
CA SER A 166 -13.34 11.08 -13.22
C SER A 166 -13.11 9.73 -13.90
N PHE A 167 -11.95 9.50 -14.48
CA PHE A 167 -11.57 8.18 -15.01
C PHE A 167 -11.50 7.11 -13.91
N GLY A 168 -10.92 7.41 -12.76
CA GLY A 168 -10.90 6.50 -11.61
C GLY A 168 -12.32 6.17 -11.10
N ARG A 169 -13.21 7.17 -11.02
CA ARG A 169 -14.63 6.91 -10.66
C ARG A 169 -15.34 6.05 -11.71
N LEU A 170 -15.11 6.29 -12.99
CA LEU A 170 -15.71 5.52 -14.08
C LEU A 170 -15.24 4.06 -14.04
N HIS A 171 -13.95 3.82 -13.80
CA HIS A 171 -13.42 2.46 -13.59
C HIS A 171 -14.18 1.73 -12.49
N ARG A 172 -14.34 2.33 -11.31
CA ARG A 172 -15.09 1.73 -10.19
C ARG A 172 -16.54 1.41 -10.56
N GLN A 173 -17.24 2.33 -11.24
CA GLN A 173 -18.63 2.14 -11.67
C GLN A 173 -18.77 1.00 -12.67
N LEU A 174 -17.85 0.90 -13.63
CA LEU A 174 -17.83 -0.19 -14.61
C LEU A 174 -17.59 -1.54 -13.94
N LEU A 175 -16.66 -1.63 -12.97
CA LEU A 175 -16.44 -2.84 -12.20
C LEU A 175 -17.64 -3.22 -11.32
N GLN A 176 -18.31 -2.24 -10.69
CA GLN A 176 -19.51 -2.49 -9.90
C GLN A 176 -20.67 -3.03 -10.75
N SER A 177 -20.77 -2.60 -12.01
CA SER A 177 -21.80 -3.03 -12.96
C SER A 177 -21.43 -4.30 -13.74
N ALA A 178 -20.22 -4.83 -13.57
CA ALA A 178 -19.78 -6.02 -14.27
C ALA A 178 -20.52 -7.27 -13.77
N PRO A 179 -20.89 -8.21 -14.67
CA PRO A 179 -21.66 -9.41 -14.31
C PRO A 179 -20.72 -10.46 -13.69
N PHE A 180 -20.59 -10.45 -12.38
CA PHE A 180 -19.92 -11.51 -11.65
C PHE A 180 -20.91 -12.64 -11.31
N ALA A 181 -20.46 -13.89 -11.38
CA ALA A 181 -21.30 -15.04 -11.10
C ALA A 181 -21.46 -15.26 -9.59
N ARG A 182 -22.59 -15.83 -9.20
CA ARG A 182 -22.87 -16.26 -7.83
C ARG A 182 -22.91 -17.79 -7.76
N PHE A 183 -22.44 -18.32 -6.66
CA PHE A 183 -22.33 -19.75 -6.39
C PHE A 183 -23.05 -20.10 -5.09
N GLU A 184 -23.85 -21.16 -5.13
CA GLU A 184 -24.48 -21.73 -3.93
C GLU A 184 -23.61 -22.88 -3.39
N HIS A 185 -23.24 -22.82 -2.12
CA HIS A 185 -22.49 -23.89 -1.45
C HIS A 185 -22.88 -23.95 0.03
N GLU A 186 -23.25 -25.14 0.52
CA GLU A 186 -23.61 -25.42 1.91
C GLU A 186 -24.64 -24.42 2.50
N GLY A 187 -25.61 -23.98 1.69
CA GLY A 187 -26.68 -23.04 2.09
C GLY A 187 -26.25 -21.57 2.11
N GLY A 188 -25.02 -21.23 1.71
CA GLY A 188 -24.54 -19.87 1.50
C GLY A 188 -24.45 -19.49 0.03
N THR A 189 -24.64 -18.21 -0.28
CA THR A 189 -24.45 -17.63 -1.62
C THR A 189 -23.15 -16.86 -1.65
N PHE A 190 -22.26 -17.19 -2.56
CA PHE A 190 -20.92 -16.59 -2.75
C PHE A 190 -20.85 -15.85 -4.08
N ASP A 191 -20.37 -14.63 -4.07
CA ASP A 191 -20.09 -13.85 -5.28
C ASP A 191 -18.64 -14.05 -5.73
N SER A 192 -18.44 -14.36 -7.01
CA SER A 192 -17.10 -14.64 -7.55
C SER A 192 -16.11 -13.48 -7.42
N ARG A 193 -16.58 -12.25 -7.23
CA ARG A 193 -15.73 -11.07 -7.03
C ARG A 193 -15.41 -10.86 -5.56
N THR A 194 -16.43 -10.76 -4.72
CA THR A 194 -16.24 -10.40 -3.31
C THR A 194 -15.77 -11.56 -2.45
N ASP A 195 -16.13 -12.78 -2.82
CA ASP A 195 -15.83 -14.00 -2.07
C ASP A 195 -14.75 -14.87 -2.75
N ALA A 196 -13.97 -14.32 -3.68
CA ALA A 196 -12.99 -15.04 -4.49
C ALA A 196 -12.00 -15.86 -3.64
N ARG A 197 -11.53 -15.30 -2.50
CA ARG A 197 -10.62 -16.00 -1.59
C ARG A 197 -11.30 -17.19 -0.91
N ALA A 198 -12.52 -16.99 -0.43
CA ALA A 198 -13.28 -18.05 0.19
C ALA A 198 -13.55 -19.19 -0.79
N LEU A 199 -13.98 -18.84 -1.99
CA LEU A 199 -14.23 -19.78 -3.08
C LEU A 199 -12.96 -20.54 -3.48
N SER A 200 -11.78 -19.91 -3.43
CA SER A 200 -10.49 -20.56 -3.74
C SER A 200 -10.05 -21.61 -2.71
N ARG A 201 -10.63 -21.59 -1.51
CA ARG A 201 -10.32 -22.49 -0.39
C ARG A 201 -11.35 -23.61 -0.20
N LEU A 202 -12.44 -23.62 -0.97
CA LEU A 202 -13.45 -24.65 -0.86
C LEU A 202 -12.89 -26.05 -1.17
N PRO A 203 -13.36 -27.11 -0.51
CA PRO A 203 -12.93 -28.49 -0.79
C PRO A 203 -13.25 -28.92 -2.22
N ASP A 204 -14.39 -28.49 -2.77
CA ASP A 204 -14.83 -28.84 -4.12
C ASP A 204 -13.98 -28.14 -5.19
N ARG A 205 -13.18 -28.92 -5.89
CA ARG A 205 -12.29 -28.43 -6.95
C ARG A 205 -13.04 -27.85 -8.15
N SER A 206 -14.17 -28.45 -8.54
CA SER A 206 -14.96 -27.96 -9.67
C SER A 206 -15.53 -26.57 -9.38
N LEU A 207 -15.89 -26.33 -8.14
CA LEU A 207 -16.38 -25.04 -7.69
C LEU A 207 -15.25 -23.99 -7.63
N ARG A 208 -14.04 -24.37 -7.16
CA ARG A 208 -12.87 -23.48 -7.22
C ARG A 208 -12.53 -23.05 -8.65
N GLU A 209 -12.49 -24.01 -9.59
CA GLU A 209 -12.24 -23.72 -11.00
C GLU A 209 -13.32 -22.82 -11.59
N ALA A 210 -14.60 -23.16 -11.36
CA ALA A 210 -15.73 -22.39 -11.88
C ALA A 210 -15.71 -20.95 -11.33
N ALA A 211 -15.45 -20.77 -10.04
CA ALA A 211 -15.37 -19.48 -9.40
C ALA A 211 -14.20 -18.63 -9.93
N TRP A 212 -13.01 -19.25 -10.09
CA TRP A 212 -11.83 -18.59 -10.65
C TRP A 212 -12.09 -18.11 -12.09
N ARG A 213 -12.65 -18.97 -12.94
CA ARG A 213 -13.00 -18.62 -14.32
C ARG A 213 -14.06 -17.49 -14.36
N ALA A 214 -15.09 -17.60 -13.52
CA ALA A 214 -16.14 -16.61 -13.42
C ALA A 214 -15.61 -15.23 -12.97
N TYR A 215 -14.67 -15.20 -12.04
CA TYR A 215 -13.99 -13.97 -11.62
C TYR A 215 -13.33 -13.28 -12.81
N TRP A 216 -12.47 -13.98 -13.56
CA TRP A 216 -11.76 -13.40 -14.70
C TRP A 216 -12.68 -13.06 -15.87
N GLN A 217 -13.75 -13.84 -16.10
CA GLN A 217 -14.79 -13.51 -17.07
C GLN A 217 -15.54 -12.23 -16.69
N GLY A 218 -15.87 -12.08 -15.41
CA GLY A 218 -16.49 -10.86 -14.88
C GLY A 218 -15.59 -9.64 -15.08
N MET A 219 -14.28 -9.74 -14.74
CA MET A 219 -13.29 -8.70 -15.00
C MET A 219 -13.21 -8.34 -16.49
N ALA A 220 -13.09 -9.32 -17.38
CA ALA A 220 -12.96 -9.11 -18.81
C ALA A 220 -14.25 -8.62 -19.49
N SER A 221 -15.41 -8.72 -18.84
CA SER A 221 -16.73 -8.40 -19.43
C SER A 221 -16.85 -6.95 -19.88
N ARG A 222 -16.15 -6.02 -19.22
CA ARG A 222 -16.11 -4.57 -19.52
C ARG A 222 -14.78 -4.11 -20.08
N ARG A 223 -13.95 -5.03 -20.60
CA ARG A 223 -12.59 -4.70 -21.02
C ARG A 223 -12.51 -3.63 -22.12
N ARG A 224 -13.52 -3.53 -23.01
CA ARG A 224 -13.53 -2.53 -24.08
C ARG A 224 -13.77 -1.13 -23.54
N GLU A 225 -14.73 -0.97 -22.66
CA GLU A 225 -15.02 0.28 -21.97
C GLU A 225 -13.85 0.68 -21.08
N MET A 226 -13.27 -0.27 -20.35
CA MET A 226 -12.09 -0.06 -19.51
C MET A 226 -10.88 0.36 -20.31
N ALA A 227 -10.66 -0.21 -21.51
CA ALA A 227 -9.60 0.23 -22.41
C ALA A 227 -9.77 1.70 -22.82
N THR A 228 -10.99 2.12 -23.15
CA THR A 228 -11.27 3.53 -23.47
C THR A 228 -10.94 4.45 -22.30
N VAL A 229 -11.30 4.03 -21.06
CA VAL A 229 -11.00 4.78 -19.84
C VAL A 229 -9.49 4.88 -19.61
N LEU A 230 -8.78 3.74 -19.65
CA LEU A 230 -7.33 3.69 -19.39
C LEU A 230 -6.53 4.48 -20.44
N LEU A 231 -6.83 4.25 -21.72
CA LEU A 231 -6.12 4.94 -22.81
C LEU A 231 -6.40 6.45 -22.82
N GLY A 232 -7.63 6.87 -22.43
CA GLY A 232 -7.97 8.28 -22.26
C GLY A 232 -7.20 8.92 -21.12
N LEU A 233 -7.13 8.23 -19.97
CA LEU A 233 -6.37 8.66 -18.80
C LEU A 233 -4.87 8.79 -19.13
N VAL A 234 -4.27 7.77 -19.74
CA VAL A 234 -2.85 7.75 -20.11
C VAL A 234 -2.50 8.91 -21.04
N ARG A 235 -3.31 9.14 -22.09
CA ARG A 235 -3.10 10.26 -23.02
C ARG A 235 -3.19 11.61 -22.31
N LEU A 236 -4.19 11.78 -21.44
CA LEU A 236 -4.33 13.03 -20.68
C LEU A 236 -3.14 13.28 -19.77
N ASN A 237 -2.70 12.25 -19.03
CA ASN A 237 -1.59 12.37 -18.09
C ASN A 237 -0.26 12.66 -18.84
N GLU A 238 -0.04 12.00 -19.97
CA GLU A 238 1.14 12.22 -20.82
C GLU A 238 1.17 13.65 -21.38
N GLN A 239 0.04 14.11 -21.96
CA GLN A 239 -0.07 15.47 -22.49
C GLN A 239 0.08 16.54 -21.40
N ALA A 240 -0.47 16.29 -20.20
CA ALA A 240 -0.29 17.18 -19.06
C ALA A 240 1.20 17.28 -18.66
N SER A 241 1.91 16.15 -18.59
CA SER A 241 3.34 16.12 -18.29
C SER A 241 4.18 16.86 -19.32
N GLU A 242 3.90 16.64 -20.60
CA GLU A 242 4.60 17.32 -21.71
C GLU A 242 4.38 18.85 -21.69
N LEU A 243 3.13 19.30 -21.50
CA LEU A 243 2.78 20.72 -21.43
C LEU A 243 3.43 21.42 -20.22
N GLN A 244 3.62 20.70 -19.12
CA GLN A 244 4.31 21.19 -17.94
C GLN A 244 5.84 21.24 -18.10
N GLY A 245 6.37 20.63 -19.15
CA GLY A 245 7.80 20.56 -19.43
C GLY A 245 8.52 19.47 -18.61
N ASP A 246 7.77 18.51 -18.07
CA ASP A 246 8.28 17.44 -17.22
C ASP A 246 8.78 16.19 -18.02
N GLY A 247 8.76 16.23 -19.33
CA GLY A 247 9.02 15.06 -20.15
C GLY A 247 7.83 14.09 -20.15
N THR A 248 8.09 12.77 -20.15
CA THR A 248 7.01 11.78 -20.08
C THR A 248 6.39 11.71 -18.68
N ALA A 249 5.15 11.24 -18.60
CA ALA A 249 4.49 11.04 -17.29
C ALA A 249 5.23 10.01 -16.41
N PRO A 250 5.76 8.88 -16.92
CA PRO A 250 6.65 8.01 -16.16
C PRO A 250 7.91 8.71 -15.64
N ASP A 251 8.64 9.49 -16.47
CA ASP A 251 9.82 10.24 -16.02
C ASP A 251 9.49 11.20 -14.87
N ARG A 252 8.36 11.90 -14.96
CA ARG A 252 7.88 12.79 -13.90
C ARG A 252 7.62 12.02 -12.60
N SER A 253 6.91 10.89 -12.69
CA SER A 253 6.59 10.06 -11.52
C SER A 253 7.86 9.53 -10.86
N TYR A 254 8.79 8.99 -11.65
CA TYR A 254 10.04 8.42 -11.12
C TYR A 254 10.94 9.48 -10.48
N ARG A 255 11.02 10.69 -11.07
CA ARG A 255 11.73 11.80 -10.43
C ARG A 255 11.13 12.20 -9.07
N HIS A 256 9.81 12.14 -8.90
CA HIS A 256 9.17 12.35 -7.60
C HIS A 256 9.54 11.26 -6.57
N MET A 257 9.82 10.05 -7.04
CA MET A 257 10.39 8.97 -6.22
C MET A 257 11.89 9.14 -5.97
N GLY A 258 12.54 10.10 -6.64
CA GLY A 258 13.98 10.29 -6.63
C GLY A 258 14.72 9.27 -7.51
N LEU A 259 14.07 8.71 -8.51
CA LEU A 259 14.59 7.74 -9.46
C LEU A 259 14.61 8.34 -10.87
N ASP A 260 15.28 7.65 -11.78
CA ASP A 260 15.17 7.89 -13.22
C ASP A 260 14.70 6.64 -13.95
N GLN A 261 14.28 6.79 -15.19
CA GLN A 261 13.79 5.70 -16.04
C GLN A 261 14.83 4.57 -16.16
N ALA A 262 16.11 4.90 -16.28
CA ALA A 262 17.17 3.91 -16.45
C ALA A 262 17.34 3.03 -15.19
N ALA A 263 17.21 3.61 -13.99
CA ALA A 263 17.22 2.86 -12.73
C ALA A 263 16.02 1.92 -12.62
N VAL A 264 14.83 2.39 -13.04
CA VAL A 264 13.62 1.55 -13.04
C VAL A 264 13.77 0.41 -14.04
N ASP A 265 14.20 0.68 -15.28
CA ASP A 265 14.40 -0.36 -16.30
C ASP A 265 15.45 -1.40 -15.87
N ALA A 266 16.54 -0.97 -15.25
CA ALA A 266 17.57 -1.87 -14.73
C ALA A 266 17.04 -2.78 -13.60
N THR A 267 16.21 -2.24 -12.72
CA THR A 267 15.55 -2.99 -11.63
C THR A 267 14.58 -4.03 -12.20
N LEU A 268 13.72 -3.62 -13.12
CA LEU A 268 12.76 -4.51 -13.80
C LEU A 268 13.48 -5.64 -14.56
N ALA A 269 14.56 -5.31 -15.27
CA ALA A 269 15.39 -6.30 -15.96
C ALA A 269 16.05 -7.28 -14.98
N ALA A 270 16.46 -6.81 -13.79
CA ALA A 270 17.02 -7.69 -12.75
C ALA A 270 15.98 -8.70 -12.27
N VAL A 271 14.76 -8.27 -11.93
CA VAL A 271 13.69 -9.19 -11.51
C VAL A 271 13.32 -10.17 -12.64
N ALA A 272 13.19 -9.69 -13.89
CA ALA A 272 12.80 -10.50 -15.03
C ALA A 272 13.78 -11.67 -15.30
N ARG A 273 15.09 -11.50 -15.03
CA ARG A 273 16.07 -12.60 -15.13
C ARG A 273 15.74 -13.79 -14.23
N HIS A 274 15.04 -13.54 -13.14
CA HIS A 274 14.66 -14.57 -12.16
C HIS A 274 13.24 -15.14 -12.36
N ALA A 275 12.59 -14.88 -13.48
CA ALA A 275 11.30 -15.48 -13.84
C ALA A 275 11.27 -17.03 -13.69
N PRO A 276 12.35 -17.79 -14.01
CA PRO A 276 12.38 -19.23 -13.74
C PRO A 276 12.20 -19.59 -12.26
N LEU A 277 12.72 -18.79 -11.34
CA LEU A 277 12.59 -19.03 -9.89
C LEU A 277 11.12 -18.98 -9.46
N ARG A 278 10.36 -17.96 -9.91
CA ARG A 278 8.93 -17.86 -9.65
C ARG A 278 8.16 -19.05 -10.23
N ARG A 279 8.43 -19.43 -11.49
CA ARG A 279 7.79 -20.62 -12.10
C ARG A 279 8.10 -21.90 -11.33
N ASN A 280 9.34 -22.08 -10.90
CA ASN A 280 9.73 -23.25 -10.10
C ASN A 280 9.02 -23.27 -8.74
N TYR A 281 8.87 -22.13 -8.08
CA TYR A 281 8.10 -22.03 -6.84
C TYR A 281 6.63 -22.41 -7.06
N GLN A 282 5.98 -21.87 -8.09
CA GLN A 282 4.60 -22.22 -8.43
C GLN A 282 4.44 -23.71 -8.74
N GLN A 283 5.36 -24.29 -9.54
CA GLN A 283 5.35 -25.72 -9.86
C GLN A 283 5.57 -26.59 -8.61
N MET A 284 6.44 -26.17 -7.70
CA MET A 284 6.66 -26.88 -6.44
C MET A 284 5.37 -26.93 -5.60
N GLN A 285 4.63 -25.82 -5.51
CA GLN A 285 3.34 -25.77 -4.79
C GLN A 285 2.32 -26.74 -5.42
N LEU A 286 2.18 -26.73 -6.74
CA LEU A 286 1.28 -27.65 -7.44
C LEU A 286 1.69 -29.11 -7.25
N THR A 287 3.00 -29.41 -7.31
CA THR A 287 3.52 -30.76 -7.08
C THR A 287 3.26 -31.24 -5.65
N HIS A 288 3.41 -30.36 -4.66
CA HIS A 288 3.06 -30.67 -3.27
C HIS A 288 1.57 -30.99 -3.13
N LEU A 289 0.68 -30.16 -3.68
CA LEU A 289 -0.76 -30.43 -3.68
C LEU A 289 -1.12 -31.76 -4.33
N GLU A 290 -0.46 -32.14 -5.42
CA GLU A 290 -0.65 -33.44 -6.07
C GLU A 290 -0.25 -34.61 -5.16
N ARG A 291 0.91 -34.51 -4.51
CA ARG A 291 1.38 -35.52 -3.52
C ARG A 291 0.48 -35.58 -2.31
N MET A 292 -0.16 -34.45 -1.96
CA MET A 292 -1.19 -34.39 -0.92
C MET A 292 -2.57 -34.84 -1.39
N GLY A 293 -2.68 -35.40 -2.61
CA GLY A 293 -3.86 -36.10 -3.13
C GLY A 293 -4.81 -35.26 -3.94
N GLN A 294 -4.44 -34.04 -4.31
CA GLN A 294 -5.19 -33.25 -5.29
C GLN A 294 -4.88 -33.76 -6.70
N ALA A 295 -5.87 -34.27 -7.40
CA ALA A 295 -5.66 -34.77 -8.76
C ALA A 295 -5.37 -33.62 -9.74
N SER A 296 -4.20 -33.62 -10.39
CA SER A 296 -3.81 -32.65 -11.43
C SER A 296 -4.08 -31.18 -11.04
N PRO A 297 -3.48 -30.68 -9.95
CA PRO A 297 -3.76 -29.34 -9.45
C PRO A 297 -3.41 -28.26 -10.48
N ARG A 298 -4.08 -27.12 -10.41
CA ARG A 298 -3.98 -25.99 -11.33
C ARG A 298 -3.88 -24.67 -10.53
N ILE A 299 -3.75 -23.55 -11.23
CA ILE A 299 -3.64 -22.23 -10.62
C ILE A 299 -4.77 -21.92 -9.61
N TRP A 300 -6.00 -22.34 -9.86
CA TRP A 300 -7.14 -22.15 -8.95
C TRP A 300 -7.07 -23.03 -7.69
N ASP A 301 -6.14 -24.00 -7.64
CA ASP A 301 -5.90 -24.81 -6.46
C ASP A 301 -4.80 -24.24 -5.56
N MET A 302 -4.03 -23.24 -6.02
CA MET A 302 -2.93 -22.65 -5.25
C MET A 302 -3.40 -21.90 -3.99
N GLY A 303 -4.65 -21.50 -3.93
CA GLY A 303 -5.28 -20.93 -2.73
C GLY A 303 -5.58 -21.95 -1.64
N LEU A 304 -5.51 -23.25 -1.94
CA LEU A 304 -5.67 -24.28 -0.92
C LEU A 304 -4.51 -24.25 0.07
N PRO A 305 -4.80 -24.22 1.36
CA PRO A 305 -3.83 -24.60 2.35
C PRO A 305 -3.46 -26.07 2.20
N ASP A 306 -2.32 -26.47 2.72
CA ASP A 306 -1.83 -27.84 2.68
C ASP A 306 -2.93 -28.88 3.02
N ALA A 307 -3.40 -29.63 2.03
CA ALA A 307 -4.51 -30.60 2.13
C ALA A 307 -5.76 -30.10 2.88
N GLY A 308 -6.04 -28.79 2.81
CA GLY A 308 -7.15 -28.15 3.53
C GLY A 308 -6.85 -27.79 4.99
N TYR A 309 -5.61 -27.94 5.44
CA TYR A 309 -5.24 -27.48 6.78
C TYR A 309 -5.10 -25.95 6.83
N ILE A 310 -5.83 -25.33 7.75
CA ILE A 310 -5.72 -23.91 8.08
C ILE A 310 -5.44 -23.83 9.58
N PRO A 311 -4.38 -23.12 10.02
CA PRO A 311 -4.18 -22.88 11.44
C PRO A 311 -5.39 -22.19 12.06
N PRO A 312 -5.69 -22.41 13.34
CA PRO A 312 -6.73 -21.67 14.05
C PRO A 312 -6.49 -20.15 13.92
N PRO A 313 -7.55 -19.34 13.72
CA PRO A 313 -7.42 -17.89 13.66
C PRO A 313 -6.92 -17.34 15.01
N LEU A 314 -6.15 -16.25 14.95
CA LEU A 314 -5.70 -15.55 16.15
C LEU A 314 -6.84 -14.69 16.70
N ASP A 315 -7.00 -14.70 18.03
CA ASP A 315 -7.73 -13.63 18.68
C ASP A 315 -6.88 -12.34 18.74
N LEU A 316 -7.49 -11.21 19.09
CA LEU A 316 -6.81 -9.92 19.07
C LEU A 316 -5.65 -9.82 20.08
N ALA A 317 -5.72 -10.56 21.20
CA ALA A 317 -4.63 -10.59 22.17
C ALA A 317 -3.44 -11.40 21.65
N GLN A 318 -3.71 -12.52 21.00
CA GLN A 318 -2.70 -13.34 20.33
C GLN A 318 -2.04 -12.58 19.16
N LEU A 319 -2.83 -11.86 18.34
CA LEU A 319 -2.33 -10.99 17.28
C LEU A 319 -1.40 -9.91 17.85
N ARG A 320 -1.84 -9.16 18.86
CA ARG A 320 -1.02 -8.15 19.56
C ARG A 320 0.30 -8.74 20.06
N ASP A 321 0.24 -9.89 20.72
CA ASP A 321 1.40 -10.50 21.32
C ASP A 321 2.38 -11.04 20.25
N ALA A 322 1.88 -11.60 19.16
CA ALA A 322 2.69 -12.03 18.02
C ALA A 322 3.34 -10.83 17.30
N ALA A 323 2.57 -9.76 17.03
CA ALA A 323 3.10 -8.54 16.43
C ALA A 323 4.17 -7.88 17.32
N ALA A 324 3.94 -7.81 18.64
CA ALA A 324 4.92 -7.27 19.57
C ALA A 324 6.19 -8.16 19.66
N ALA A 325 6.03 -9.48 19.61
CA ALA A 325 7.15 -10.41 19.60
C ALA A 325 7.98 -10.30 18.31
N SER A 326 7.35 -10.07 17.15
CA SER A 326 8.04 -9.91 15.88
C SER A 326 8.96 -8.68 15.85
N MET A 327 8.64 -7.64 16.62
CA MET A 327 9.36 -6.37 16.66
C MET A 327 10.32 -6.19 17.83
N GLN A 328 10.67 -7.28 18.54
CA GLN A 328 11.57 -7.19 19.71
C GLN A 328 12.96 -6.61 19.35
N VAL A 329 13.42 -6.79 18.14
CA VAL A 329 14.67 -6.20 17.63
C VAL A 329 14.71 -4.68 17.79
N LEU A 330 13.57 -4.00 17.68
CA LEU A 330 13.45 -2.54 17.79
C LEU A 330 13.45 -2.02 19.24
N GLY A 331 13.55 -2.92 20.22
CA GLY A 331 13.71 -2.57 21.64
C GLY A 331 12.40 -2.30 22.39
N PRO A 332 12.51 -2.13 23.73
CA PRO A 332 11.35 -2.15 24.62
C PRO A 332 10.37 -1.00 24.41
N ASP A 333 10.86 0.18 24.03
CA ASP A 333 10.00 1.35 23.82
C ASP A 333 9.09 1.18 22.59
N TYR A 334 9.64 0.63 21.49
CA TYR A 334 8.87 0.32 20.29
C TYR A 334 7.83 -0.77 20.59
N VAL A 335 8.25 -1.85 21.23
CA VAL A 335 7.38 -2.97 21.61
C VAL A 335 6.25 -2.53 22.55
N THR A 336 6.54 -1.65 23.50
CA THR A 336 5.52 -1.10 24.42
C THR A 336 4.52 -0.24 23.66
N GLY A 337 5.00 0.63 22.76
CA GLY A 337 4.14 1.45 21.90
C GLY A 337 3.22 0.59 21.01
N LEU A 338 3.78 -0.43 20.37
CA LEU A 338 3.04 -1.36 19.52
C LEU A 338 2.00 -2.17 20.31
N ARG A 339 2.34 -2.66 21.51
CA ARG A 339 1.38 -3.33 22.41
C ARG A 339 0.23 -2.42 22.81
N GLY A 340 0.51 -1.15 23.14
CA GLY A 340 -0.52 -0.17 23.45
C GLY A 340 -1.42 0.14 22.27
N LEU A 341 -0.84 0.28 21.06
CA LEU A 341 -1.58 0.52 19.83
C LEU A 341 -2.53 -0.64 19.48
N LEU A 342 -2.08 -1.89 19.66
CA LEU A 342 -2.84 -3.11 19.35
C LEU A 342 -3.60 -3.67 20.56
N ASP A 343 -3.69 -2.94 21.67
CA ASP A 343 -4.52 -3.36 22.80
C ASP A 343 -6.00 -3.23 22.44
N PRO A 344 -6.79 -4.31 22.47
CA PRO A 344 -8.22 -4.25 22.18
C PRO A 344 -9.00 -3.29 23.08
N ALA A 345 -8.51 -3.04 24.31
CA ALA A 345 -9.10 -2.09 25.25
C ALA A 345 -8.54 -0.66 25.11
N GLY A 346 -7.47 -0.46 24.32
CA GLY A 346 -6.75 0.81 24.20
C GLY A 346 -7.48 1.89 23.38
N GLY A 347 -8.52 1.52 22.63
CA GLY A 347 -9.29 2.45 21.82
C GLY A 347 -8.56 2.98 20.57
N HIS A 348 -7.49 2.32 20.15
CA HIS A 348 -6.70 2.72 18.98
C HIS A 348 -7.11 2.03 17.68
N MET A 349 -7.87 0.94 17.76
CA MET A 349 -8.27 0.14 16.60
C MET A 349 -9.74 0.33 16.26
N ASP A 350 -10.01 0.54 14.97
CA ASP A 350 -11.35 0.59 14.39
C ASP A 350 -11.51 -0.57 13.40
N LEU A 351 -11.97 -1.70 13.90
CA LEU A 351 -12.08 -2.93 13.13
C LEU A 351 -13.55 -3.22 12.82
N GLY A 352 -13.89 -3.29 11.52
CA GLY A 352 -15.21 -3.67 11.07
C GLY A 352 -15.46 -5.17 11.19
N GLY A 353 -16.69 -5.54 11.57
CA GLY A 353 -17.23 -6.89 11.43
C GLY A 353 -17.81 -7.11 10.02
N SER A 354 -18.85 -7.94 9.92
CA SER A 354 -19.56 -8.18 8.65
C SER A 354 -20.21 -6.92 8.08
N ALA A 355 -20.48 -6.93 6.77
CA ALA A 355 -20.93 -5.88 5.89
C ALA A 355 -21.78 -4.75 6.50
N GLY A 356 -21.40 -3.51 6.26
CA GLY A 356 -22.08 -2.28 6.63
C GLY A 356 -21.71 -1.15 5.66
N ARG A 357 -22.02 0.09 6.01
CA ARG A 357 -21.70 1.31 5.23
C ARG A 357 -20.23 1.71 5.33
N ARG A 358 -19.36 0.83 5.79
CA ARG A 358 -17.93 1.10 5.98
C ARG A 358 -17.19 0.99 4.66
N ALA A 359 -16.15 1.79 4.50
CA ALA A 359 -15.21 1.61 3.38
C ALA A 359 -14.54 0.24 3.48
N MET A 360 -14.38 -0.42 2.34
CA MET A 360 -13.61 -1.66 2.20
C MET A 360 -12.12 -1.29 2.07
N ASP A 361 -11.58 -0.66 3.11
CA ASP A 361 -10.25 -0.07 3.12
C ASP A 361 -9.54 -0.33 4.45
N ALA A 362 -8.23 -0.19 4.47
CA ALA A 362 -7.44 -0.15 5.69
C ALA A 362 -6.45 1.02 5.60
N PHE A 363 -6.24 1.68 6.72
CA PHE A 363 -5.30 2.78 6.85
C PHE A 363 -5.01 3.10 8.31
N SER A 364 -3.95 3.84 8.54
CA SER A 364 -3.72 4.50 9.82
C SER A 364 -3.83 6.02 9.69
N ILE A 365 -4.25 6.66 10.76
CA ILE A 365 -4.18 8.11 10.89
C ILE A 365 -3.25 8.48 12.03
N SER A 366 -2.41 9.49 11.80
CA SER A 366 -1.50 10.05 12.79
C SER A 366 -1.43 11.56 12.60
N ALA A 367 -1.68 12.31 13.66
CA ALA A 367 -1.62 13.77 13.62
C ALA A 367 -0.80 14.30 14.80
N PRO A 368 -0.16 15.48 14.68
CA PRO A 368 0.54 16.12 15.78
C PRO A 368 -0.36 16.26 17.01
N GLY A 369 0.15 15.85 18.17
CA GLY A 369 -0.58 15.95 19.44
C GLY A 369 -1.79 15.02 19.60
N ALA A 370 -1.99 14.06 18.69
CA ALA A 370 -3.03 13.04 18.78
C ALA A 370 -2.43 11.63 18.69
N PRO A 371 -3.04 10.61 19.31
CA PRO A 371 -2.58 9.24 19.15
C PRO A 371 -2.84 8.74 17.72
N SER A 372 -2.03 7.78 17.27
CA SER A 372 -2.32 7.07 16.02
C SER A 372 -3.53 6.16 16.21
N LEU A 373 -4.39 6.08 15.18
CA LEU A 373 -5.53 5.18 15.12
C LEU A 373 -5.43 4.31 13.88
N LEU A 374 -5.83 3.05 13.99
CA LEU A 374 -5.92 2.09 12.90
C LEU A 374 -7.37 1.92 12.46
N PHE A 375 -7.59 1.88 11.17
CA PHE A 375 -8.88 1.52 10.58
C PHE A 375 -8.71 0.31 9.66
N VAL A 376 -9.51 -0.73 9.90
CA VAL A 376 -9.69 -1.85 8.97
C VAL A 376 -11.18 -2.00 8.75
N GLY A 377 -11.63 -1.64 7.56
CA GLY A 377 -13.05 -1.59 7.22
C GLY A 377 -13.76 -2.92 7.39
N HIS A 378 -13.05 -4.00 7.12
CA HIS A 378 -13.55 -5.36 7.26
C HIS A 378 -12.42 -6.34 7.63
N ARG A 379 -12.41 -6.80 8.88
CA ARG A 379 -11.50 -7.85 9.35
C ARG A 379 -12.13 -9.23 9.11
N GLN A 380 -11.46 -10.08 8.36
CA GLN A 380 -11.97 -11.42 8.04
C GLN A 380 -11.69 -12.48 9.12
N GLY A 381 -10.86 -12.19 10.10
CA GLY A 381 -10.44 -13.19 11.11
C GLY A 381 -9.59 -14.31 10.50
N ASP A 382 -8.86 -14.03 9.43
CA ASP A 382 -7.87 -14.90 8.81
C ASP A 382 -6.48 -14.26 8.84
N LEU A 383 -5.45 -15.02 8.46
CA LEU A 383 -4.06 -14.56 8.47
C LEU A 383 -3.87 -13.24 7.71
N GLU A 384 -4.51 -13.09 6.56
CA GLU A 384 -4.32 -11.88 5.74
C GLU A 384 -4.98 -10.65 6.38
N GLY A 385 -6.12 -10.82 7.07
CA GLY A 385 -6.72 -9.76 7.86
C GLY A 385 -5.85 -9.37 9.06
N ASP A 386 -5.16 -10.33 9.66
CA ASP A 386 -4.23 -10.08 10.76
C ASP A 386 -2.95 -9.40 10.26
N VAL A 387 -2.44 -9.81 9.12
CA VAL A 387 -1.30 -9.15 8.44
C VAL A 387 -1.64 -7.71 8.06
N GLN A 388 -2.86 -7.45 7.57
CA GLN A 388 -3.29 -6.09 7.28
C GLN A 388 -3.26 -5.20 8.52
N ILE A 389 -3.65 -5.72 9.69
CA ILE A 389 -3.52 -4.98 10.95
C ILE A 389 -2.05 -4.73 11.30
N ALA A 390 -1.15 -5.70 11.07
CA ALA A 390 0.29 -5.52 11.29
C ALA A 390 0.89 -4.48 10.34
N HIS A 391 0.45 -4.42 9.09
CA HIS A 391 0.81 -3.40 8.10
C HIS A 391 0.43 -1.99 8.59
N GLU A 392 -0.84 -1.79 8.93
CA GLU A 392 -1.33 -0.50 9.41
C GLU A 392 -0.69 -0.08 10.74
N ALA A 393 -0.34 -1.07 11.58
CA ALA A 393 0.43 -0.80 12.79
C ALA A 393 1.84 -0.28 12.47
N GLY A 394 2.46 -0.72 11.37
CA GLY A 394 3.73 -0.18 10.87
C GLY A 394 3.64 1.31 10.58
N HIS A 395 2.64 1.73 9.81
CA HIS A 395 2.38 3.14 9.54
C HIS A 395 2.08 3.95 10.82
N ALA A 396 1.25 3.41 11.70
CA ALA A 396 0.88 4.07 12.94
C ALA A 396 2.09 4.26 13.87
N MET A 397 2.96 3.26 13.98
CA MET A 397 4.20 3.34 14.74
C MET A 397 5.17 4.34 14.13
N HIS A 398 5.27 4.43 12.79
CA HIS A 398 6.03 5.49 12.12
C HIS A 398 5.52 6.88 12.54
N GLY A 399 4.21 7.11 12.49
CA GLY A 399 3.60 8.35 12.94
C GLY A 399 3.90 8.71 14.40
N GLN A 400 3.87 7.72 15.30
CA GLN A 400 4.24 7.91 16.71
C GLN A 400 5.73 8.23 16.89
N TRP A 401 6.61 7.58 16.10
CA TRP A 401 8.06 7.82 16.16
C TRP A 401 8.43 9.20 15.64
N MET A 402 7.84 9.65 14.53
CA MET A 402 7.98 11.04 14.05
C MET A 402 7.55 12.05 15.12
N GLN A 403 6.48 11.75 15.87
CA GLN A 403 6.05 12.62 16.96
C GLN A 403 7.06 12.67 18.12
N ARG A 404 7.65 11.53 18.48
CA ARG A 404 8.71 11.45 19.50
C ARG A 404 10.01 12.13 19.06
N GLY A 405 10.38 11.97 17.78
CA GLY A 405 11.55 12.59 17.17
C GLY A 405 11.41 14.10 16.97
N GLY A 406 10.22 14.67 17.18
CA GLY A 406 9.97 16.10 16.98
C GLY A 406 9.91 16.50 15.50
N ALA A 407 9.62 15.56 14.60
CA ALA A 407 9.48 15.86 13.18
C ALA A 407 8.42 16.95 12.95
N SER A 408 8.78 17.94 12.14
CA SER A 408 7.89 19.04 11.74
C SER A 408 6.60 18.51 11.14
N SER A 409 5.50 19.22 11.32
CA SER A 409 4.22 18.88 10.67
C SER A 409 4.35 18.75 9.15
N PHE A 410 5.27 19.50 8.53
CA PHE A 410 5.57 19.45 7.10
C PHE A 410 6.46 18.28 6.67
N GLN A 411 7.13 17.62 7.62
CA GLN A 411 7.99 16.45 7.39
C GLN A 411 7.27 15.12 7.63
N ARG A 412 5.98 15.14 7.99
CA ARG A 412 5.20 13.93 8.28
C ARG A 412 4.64 13.24 7.04
N ASN A 413 4.59 13.93 5.93
CA ASN A 413 4.15 13.41 4.64
C ASN A 413 5.32 13.46 3.66
N GLY A 414 5.73 12.32 3.15
CA GLY A 414 6.88 12.21 2.27
C GLY A 414 6.73 11.14 1.22
N ASN A 415 7.84 10.51 0.89
CA ASN A 415 7.91 9.52 -0.16
C ASN A 415 7.11 8.26 0.20
N LYS A 416 6.19 7.88 -0.69
CA LYS A 416 5.25 6.78 -0.45
C LYS A 416 5.94 5.42 -0.36
N TRP A 417 6.87 5.13 -1.24
CA TRP A 417 7.55 3.84 -1.22
C TRP A 417 8.36 3.61 0.06
N LEU A 418 8.93 4.66 0.66
CA LEU A 418 9.61 4.53 1.94
C LEU A 418 8.62 4.29 3.10
N THR A 419 7.47 4.97 3.07
CA THR A 419 6.38 4.74 4.04
C THR A 419 5.88 3.29 3.96
N GLU A 420 5.68 2.78 2.75
CA GLU A 420 5.26 1.40 2.52
C GLU A 420 6.32 0.38 2.95
N ALA A 421 7.60 0.70 2.75
CA ALA A 421 8.68 -0.21 3.16
C ALA A 421 8.63 -0.55 4.66
N PHE A 422 8.31 0.42 5.51
CA PHE A 422 8.15 0.19 6.95
C PHE A 422 6.94 -0.71 7.25
N ALA A 423 5.84 -0.53 6.54
CA ALA A 423 4.64 -1.34 6.74
C ALA A 423 4.82 -2.78 6.23
N ILE A 424 5.39 -2.95 5.03
CA ILE A 424 5.71 -4.28 4.46
C ILE A 424 6.74 -5.01 5.34
N TYR A 425 7.74 -4.31 5.90
CA TYR A 425 8.65 -4.91 6.88
C TYR A 425 7.89 -5.50 8.09
N ASN A 426 6.88 -4.80 8.61
CA ASN A 426 6.02 -5.32 9.68
C ASN A 426 5.27 -6.59 9.26
N GLU A 427 4.77 -6.65 8.02
CA GLU A 427 4.11 -7.85 7.48
C GLU A 427 5.06 -9.05 7.45
N LEU A 428 6.25 -8.88 6.86
CA LEU A 428 7.26 -9.94 6.77
C LEU A 428 7.66 -10.45 8.16
N LYS A 429 7.88 -9.55 9.09
CA LYS A 429 8.22 -9.88 10.49
C LYS A 429 7.11 -10.63 11.20
N PHE A 430 5.86 -10.21 10.98
CA PHE A 430 4.71 -10.87 11.59
C PHE A 430 4.54 -12.30 11.07
N ARG A 431 4.64 -12.52 9.76
CA ARG A 431 4.58 -13.86 9.14
C ARG A 431 5.73 -14.76 9.61
N ASP A 432 6.97 -14.24 9.66
CA ASP A 432 8.13 -14.99 10.15
C ASP A 432 7.99 -15.35 11.63
N GLN A 433 7.43 -14.46 12.45
CA GLN A 433 7.16 -14.74 13.87
C GLN A 433 6.17 -15.89 14.05
N LEU A 434 5.08 -15.91 13.28
CA LEU A 434 4.12 -17.00 13.31
C LEU A 434 4.73 -18.31 12.82
N TYR A 435 5.56 -18.28 11.77
CA TYR A 435 6.34 -19.43 11.31
C TYR A 435 7.26 -19.99 12.41
N ARG A 436 8.00 -19.11 13.10
CA ARG A 436 8.94 -19.52 14.16
C ARG A 436 8.25 -20.08 15.39
N GLN A 437 7.10 -19.53 15.76
CA GLN A 437 6.33 -19.97 16.94
C GLN A 437 5.55 -21.27 16.70
N ALA A 438 5.19 -21.59 15.47
CA ALA A 438 4.45 -22.81 15.17
C ALA A 438 5.27 -24.05 15.52
N SER A 439 4.63 -25.04 16.15
CA SER A 439 5.24 -26.34 16.46
C SER A 439 4.84 -27.43 15.47
N ASP A 440 3.62 -27.35 14.89
CA ASP A 440 3.13 -28.27 13.88
C ASP A 440 3.80 -27.98 12.51
N PRO A 441 4.40 -28.96 11.84
CA PRO A 441 5.01 -28.80 10.52
C PRO A 441 4.05 -28.22 9.47
N ARG A 442 2.74 -28.52 9.53
CA ARG A 442 1.73 -28.00 8.61
C ARG A 442 1.44 -26.51 8.87
N ALA A 443 1.37 -26.10 10.15
CA ALA A 443 1.26 -24.72 10.51
C ALA A 443 2.52 -23.91 10.09
N LYS A 444 3.71 -24.48 10.30
CA LYS A 444 4.96 -23.90 9.80
C LYS A 444 4.94 -23.70 8.29
N ALA A 445 4.55 -24.75 7.53
CA ALA A 445 4.48 -24.68 6.07
C ALA A 445 3.46 -23.61 5.61
N TYR A 446 2.33 -23.50 6.28
CA TYR A 446 1.31 -22.49 6.00
C TYR A 446 1.85 -21.06 6.15
N TYR A 447 2.46 -20.74 7.29
CA TYR A 447 2.99 -19.39 7.54
C TYR A 447 4.20 -19.08 6.67
N LEU A 448 5.08 -20.06 6.45
CA LEU A 448 6.25 -19.90 5.58
C LEU A 448 5.85 -19.70 4.11
N LYS A 449 4.82 -20.42 3.64
CA LYS A 449 4.24 -20.18 2.31
C LYS A 449 3.70 -18.77 2.19
N SER A 450 2.97 -18.27 3.21
CA SER A 450 2.45 -16.91 3.20
C SER A 450 3.56 -15.87 3.15
N LEU A 451 4.68 -16.06 3.86
CA LEU A 451 5.87 -15.20 3.78
C LEU A 451 6.48 -15.19 2.37
N LEU A 452 6.62 -16.36 1.75
CA LEU A 452 7.16 -16.49 0.40
C LEU A 452 6.22 -15.91 -0.67
N ASP A 453 4.91 -16.09 -0.52
CA ASP A 453 3.91 -15.50 -1.40
C ASP A 453 3.97 -13.97 -1.35
N ASP A 454 4.22 -13.40 -0.16
CA ASP A 454 4.40 -11.96 -0.01
C ASP A 454 5.67 -11.46 -0.71
N ILE A 455 6.81 -12.11 -0.52
CA ILE A 455 8.05 -11.73 -1.24
C ILE A 455 7.84 -11.83 -2.76
N ILE A 456 7.13 -12.86 -3.26
CA ILE A 456 6.76 -12.96 -4.68
C ILE A 456 5.88 -11.78 -5.13
N LEU A 457 4.93 -11.38 -4.29
CA LEU A 457 4.07 -10.23 -4.57
C LEU A 457 4.91 -8.95 -4.69
N GLN A 458 5.75 -8.69 -3.69
CA GLN A 458 6.56 -7.47 -3.63
C GLN A 458 7.56 -7.35 -4.80
N LEU A 459 8.20 -8.45 -5.19
CA LEU A 459 9.22 -8.42 -6.23
C LEU A 459 8.66 -8.65 -7.63
N PHE A 460 7.96 -9.77 -7.85
CA PHE A 460 7.56 -10.17 -9.21
C PHE A 460 6.25 -9.53 -9.65
N VAL A 461 5.23 -9.50 -8.79
CA VAL A 461 3.93 -8.93 -9.17
C VAL A 461 4.02 -7.41 -9.27
N SER A 462 4.72 -6.75 -8.33
CA SER A 462 4.94 -5.31 -8.39
C SER A 462 5.79 -4.90 -9.62
N SER A 463 6.75 -5.75 -10.03
CA SER A 463 7.48 -5.55 -11.29
C SER A 463 6.60 -5.71 -12.52
N GLU A 464 5.74 -6.73 -12.56
CA GLU A 464 4.75 -6.91 -13.64
C GLU A 464 3.85 -5.67 -13.79
N GLU A 465 3.38 -5.15 -12.68
CA GLU A 465 2.48 -4.00 -12.64
C GLU A 465 3.19 -2.73 -13.09
N THR A 466 4.39 -2.48 -12.58
CA THR A 466 5.23 -1.34 -12.97
C THR A 466 5.58 -1.37 -14.45
N ASP A 467 6.06 -2.53 -14.95
CA ASP A 467 6.44 -2.69 -16.35
C ASP A 467 5.23 -2.62 -17.29
N LEU A 468 4.09 -3.19 -16.88
CA LEU A 468 2.86 -3.10 -17.66
C LEU A 468 2.40 -1.65 -17.79
N GLU A 469 2.36 -0.91 -16.69
CA GLU A 469 1.91 0.47 -16.68
C GLU A 469 2.83 1.36 -17.54
N GLN A 470 4.15 1.32 -17.31
CA GLN A 470 5.09 2.10 -18.15
C GLN A 470 5.06 1.69 -19.63
N SER A 471 4.90 0.39 -19.93
CA SER A 471 4.76 -0.08 -21.31
C SER A 471 3.50 0.47 -21.98
N ILE A 472 2.39 0.60 -21.25
CA ILE A 472 1.16 1.22 -21.77
C ILE A 472 1.43 2.68 -22.13
N TYR A 473 2.08 3.46 -21.24
CA TYR A 473 2.44 4.85 -21.52
C TYR A 473 3.32 4.98 -22.76
N GLN A 474 4.40 4.21 -22.83
CA GLN A 474 5.35 4.23 -23.96
C GLN A 474 4.67 3.90 -25.30
N GLN A 475 3.82 2.87 -25.35
CA GLN A 475 3.17 2.45 -26.59
C GLN A 475 1.97 3.33 -26.97
N VAL A 476 1.30 3.96 -26.01
CA VAL A 476 0.28 4.98 -26.27
C VAL A 476 0.93 6.24 -26.86
N ALA A 477 2.07 6.67 -26.32
CA ALA A 477 2.83 7.81 -26.88
C ALA A 477 3.34 7.52 -28.30
N ALA A 478 3.64 6.25 -28.63
CA ALA A 478 4.04 5.81 -29.97
C ALA A 478 2.86 5.51 -30.92
N ASP A 479 1.59 5.70 -30.51
CA ASP A 479 0.39 5.31 -31.22
C ASP A 479 0.29 3.81 -31.59
N GLU A 480 0.98 2.94 -30.83
CA GLU A 480 1.01 1.49 -31.08
C GLU A 480 -0.13 0.75 -30.35
N VAL A 481 -0.73 1.33 -29.32
CA VAL A 481 -1.83 0.74 -28.53
C VAL A 481 -3.05 1.65 -28.52
N GLY A 482 -4.16 1.15 -29.07
CA GLY A 482 -5.39 1.92 -29.20
C GLY A 482 -6.68 1.17 -28.81
N ASN A 483 -6.60 -0.08 -28.32
CA ASN A 483 -7.79 -0.87 -28.01
C ASN A 483 -7.50 -1.98 -26.99
N ALA A 484 -8.56 -2.65 -26.53
CA ALA A 484 -8.49 -3.70 -25.52
C ALA A 484 -7.69 -4.93 -25.97
N ASP A 485 -7.71 -5.29 -27.24
CA ASP A 485 -6.99 -6.47 -27.73
C ASP A 485 -5.48 -6.24 -27.73
N ALA A 486 -5.04 -5.02 -28.03
CA ALA A 486 -3.63 -4.62 -27.91
C ALA A 486 -3.17 -4.60 -26.44
N LEU A 487 -4.00 -4.10 -25.52
CA LEU A 487 -3.72 -4.16 -24.07
C LEU A 487 -3.63 -5.60 -23.56
N ASP A 488 -4.52 -6.49 -24.01
CA ASP A 488 -4.47 -7.91 -23.66
C ASP A 488 -3.16 -8.57 -24.16
N ALA A 489 -2.77 -8.30 -25.42
CA ALA A 489 -1.53 -8.84 -25.99
C ALA A 489 -0.27 -8.33 -25.24
N MET A 490 -0.23 -7.05 -24.90
CA MET A 490 0.82 -6.45 -24.09
C MET A 490 0.87 -7.09 -22.69
N THR A 491 -0.26 -7.25 -22.04
CA THR A 491 -0.36 -7.88 -20.71
C THR A 491 0.22 -9.30 -20.73
N VAL A 492 -0.17 -10.13 -21.70
CA VAL A 492 0.40 -11.50 -21.83
C VAL A 492 1.92 -11.46 -21.94
N LYS A 493 2.46 -10.56 -22.78
CA LYS A 493 3.90 -10.41 -22.98
C LYS A 493 4.62 -9.97 -21.70
N VAL A 494 4.08 -8.98 -20.98
CA VAL A 494 4.69 -8.45 -19.77
C VAL A 494 4.64 -9.50 -18.65
N LEU A 495 3.48 -10.09 -18.37
CA LEU A 495 3.35 -11.11 -17.31
C LEU A 495 4.28 -12.30 -17.57
N GLY A 496 4.38 -12.77 -18.83
CA GLY A 496 5.28 -13.85 -19.22
C GLY A 496 6.76 -13.56 -18.94
N ARG A 497 7.16 -12.29 -19.04
CA ARG A 497 8.53 -11.81 -18.75
C ARG A 497 8.93 -12.06 -17.30
N TYR A 498 7.99 -11.99 -16.38
CA TYR A 498 8.20 -12.21 -14.94
C TYR A 498 7.75 -13.60 -14.45
N GLY A 499 7.47 -14.51 -15.36
CA GLY A 499 7.06 -15.88 -15.00
C GLY A 499 5.58 -16.02 -14.66
N GLY A 500 4.75 -15.04 -15.04
CA GLY A 500 3.30 -15.15 -14.92
C GLY A 500 2.70 -16.19 -15.88
N ALA A 501 1.53 -16.72 -15.52
CA ALA A 501 0.91 -17.87 -16.20
C ALA A 501 -0.08 -17.49 -17.31
N SER A 502 -0.05 -16.27 -17.84
CA SER A 502 -1.01 -15.75 -18.82
C SER A 502 -1.02 -16.50 -20.17
N GLU A 503 0.10 -17.10 -20.56
CA GLU A 503 0.16 -17.97 -21.77
C GLU A 503 -0.60 -19.28 -21.56
N GLN A 504 -0.52 -19.84 -20.36
CA GLN A 504 -1.18 -21.10 -20.00
C GLN A 504 -2.67 -20.89 -19.67
N TYR A 505 -3.03 -19.73 -19.13
CA TYR A 505 -4.37 -19.37 -18.69
C TYR A 505 -4.84 -18.08 -19.40
N PRO A 506 -5.50 -18.22 -20.57
CA PRO A 506 -5.94 -17.07 -21.37
C PRO A 506 -6.87 -16.11 -20.65
N GLU A 507 -7.51 -16.54 -19.57
CA GLU A 507 -8.36 -15.70 -18.73
C GLU A 507 -7.56 -14.53 -18.10
N LEU A 508 -6.25 -14.71 -17.88
CA LEU A 508 -5.38 -13.70 -17.28
C LEU A 508 -4.94 -12.59 -18.24
N ARG A 509 -5.24 -12.68 -19.54
CA ARG A 509 -4.83 -11.66 -20.53
C ARG A 509 -5.37 -10.26 -20.23
N SER A 510 -6.55 -10.17 -19.61
CA SER A 510 -7.17 -8.90 -19.27
C SER A 510 -6.96 -8.49 -17.80
N THR A 511 -5.89 -8.97 -17.14
CA THR A 511 -5.58 -8.59 -15.74
C THR A 511 -5.36 -7.09 -15.56
N TRP A 512 -4.96 -6.36 -16.60
CA TRP A 512 -4.85 -4.89 -16.57
C TRP A 512 -6.16 -4.21 -16.13
N VAL A 513 -7.33 -4.82 -16.39
CA VAL A 513 -8.64 -4.30 -15.92
C VAL A 513 -8.72 -4.26 -14.40
N SER A 514 -8.11 -5.23 -13.72
CA SER A 514 -8.16 -5.34 -12.25
C SER A 514 -7.16 -4.44 -11.52
N LYS A 515 -6.23 -3.79 -12.25
CA LYS A 515 -5.18 -2.96 -11.67
C LYS A 515 -5.70 -1.56 -11.32
N ARG A 516 -6.43 -1.48 -10.21
CA ARG A 516 -7.14 -0.28 -9.74
C ARG A 516 -6.27 0.98 -9.76
N LEU A 517 -5.03 0.89 -9.31
CA LEU A 517 -4.15 2.05 -9.19
C LEU A 517 -3.76 2.65 -10.53
N MET A 518 -3.69 1.88 -11.61
CA MET A 518 -3.50 2.44 -12.96
C MET A 518 -4.59 3.46 -13.35
N TYR A 519 -5.77 3.37 -12.72
CA TYR A 519 -6.91 4.25 -12.99
C TYR A 519 -7.11 5.34 -11.92
N GLU A 520 -6.75 5.07 -10.67
CA GLU A 520 -7.07 5.95 -9.54
C GLU A 520 -5.88 6.78 -9.06
N ASP A 521 -4.66 6.26 -9.23
CA ASP A 521 -3.41 6.92 -8.88
C ASP A 521 -2.33 6.50 -9.89
N PRO A 522 -2.37 7.03 -11.10
CA PRO A 522 -1.50 6.61 -12.21
C PRO A 522 -0.02 6.66 -11.84
N LEU A 523 0.72 5.62 -12.25
CA LEU A 523 2.15 5.43 -12.00
C LEU A 523 2.53 5.24 -10.53
N TYR A 524 1.54 4.95 -9.68
CA TYR A 524 1.78 4.65 -8.26
C TYR A 524 2.42 3.27 -8.06
N LEU A 525 2.15 2.30 -8.94
CA LEU A 525 2.51 0.89 -8.76
C LEU A 525 4.01 0.67 -8.58
N ALA A 526 4.85 1.50 -9.19
CA ALA A 526 6.30 1.47 -8.99
C ALA A 526 6.72 1.66 -7.50
N ASN A 527 5.92 2.39 -6.70
CA ASN A 527 6.22 2.56 -5.28
C ASN A 527 6.28 1.24 -4.52
N TYR A 528 5.43 0.26 -4.87
CA TYR A 528 5.42 -1.05 -4.21
C TYR A 528 6.66 -1.87 -4.51
N LEU A 529 7.17 -1.83 -5.74
CA LEU A 529 8.41 -2.51 -6.10
C LEU A 529 9.57 -2.06 -5.21
N TYR A 530 9.76 -0.73 -5.10
CA TYR A 530 10.86 -0.19 -4.29
C TYR A 530 10.62 -0.34 -2.80
N ALA A 531 9.39 -0.21 -2.34
CA ALA A 531 9.02 -0.50 -0.96
C ALA A 531 9.31 -1.94 -0.57
N GLY A 532 8.94 -2.88 -1.45
CA GLY A 532 9.20 -4.31 -1.26
C GLY A 532 10.68 -4.65 -1.19
N LEU A 533 11.49 -4.11 -2.12
CA LEU A 533 12.95 -4.29 -2.11
C LEU A 533 13.55 -3.83 -0.78
N ILE A 534 13.19 -2.62 -0.33
CA ILE A 534 13.69 -2.12 0.95
C ILE A 534 13.20 -2.97 2.12
N ALA A 535 11.93 -3.36 2.14
CA ALA A 535 11.36 -4.14 3.24
C ALA A 535 12.03 -5.50 3.40
N VAL A 536 12.34 -6.20 2.30
CA VAL A 536 13.06 -7.48 2.34
C VAL A 536 14.50 -7.29 2.82
N GLN A 537 15.17 -6.19 2.43
CA GLN A 537 16.49 -5.84 2.98
C GLN A 537 16.44 -5.55 4.48
N LEU A 538 15.46 -4.77 4.95
CA LEU A 538 15.27 -4.51 6.38
C LEU A 538 15.04 -5.81 7.15
N PHE A 539 14.23 -6.71 6.59
CA PHE A 539 13.96 -8.03 7.15
C PHE A 539 15.21 -8.92 7.25
N ALA A 540 16.15 -8.79 6.31
CA ALA A 540 17.43 -9.50 6.37
C ALA A 540 18.42 -8.87 7.36
N GLN A 541 18.54 -7.55 7.34
CA GLN A 541 19.51 -6.83 8.16
C GLN A 541 19.21 -6.92 9.65
N ASP A 542 17.93 -6.98 10.03
CA ASP A 542 17.55 -7.11 11.44
C ASP A 542 18.02 -8.44 12.07
N GLN A 543 18.26 -9.45 11.24
CA GLN A 543 18.77 -10.75 11.68
C GLN A 543 20.30 -10.82 11.67
N GLN A 544 20.95 -10.03 10.80
CA GLN A 544 22.41 -10.03 10.63
C GLN A 544 23.12 -9.09 11.62
N ASP A 545 22.56 -7.91 11.86
CA ASP A 545 23.10 -6.86 12.73
C ASP A 545 21.96 -6.21 13.55
N PRO A 546 21.40 -6.88 14.55
CA PRO A 546 20.22 -6.41 15.27
C PRO A 546 20.40 -5.04 15.97
N GLU A 547 21.60 -4.76 16.50
CA GLU A 547 21.86 -3.51 17.25
C GLU A 547 22.04 -2.34 16.29
N GLY A 548 22.90 -2.45 15.30
CA GLY A 548 23.12 -1.39 14.31
C GLY A 548 21.86 -1.16 13.46
N PHE A 549 21.13 -2.22 13.12
CA PHE A 549 19.82 -2.12 12.46
C PHE A 549 18.84 -1.26 13.28
N ARG A 550 18.66 -1.58 14.57
CA ARG A 550 17.75 -0.85 15.46
C ARG A 550 18.06 0.64 15.50
N GLU A 551 19.34 0.99 15.67
CA GLU A 551 19.76 2.38 15.74
C GLU A 551 19.41 3.13 14.45
N ARG A 552 19.78 2.58 13.28
CA ARG A 552 19.50 3.18 11.98
C ARG A 552 18.00 3.30 11.69
N TYR A 553 17.27 2.21 11.93
CA TYR A 553 15.83 2.14 11.68
C TYR A 553 15.06 3.17 12.51
N LEU A 554 15.30 3.24 13.82
CA LEU A 554 14.60 4.16 14.72
C LEU A 554 15.01 5.62 14.47
N ALA A 555 16.25 5.88 14.08
CA ALA A 555 16.69 7.21 13.70
C ALA A 555 15.90 7.72 12.49
N VAL A 556 15.88 6.97 11.38
CA VAL A 556 15.16 7.35 10.16
C VAL A 556 13.65 7.44 10.43
N LEU A 557 13.09 6.52 11.20
CA LEU A 557 11.68 6.53 11.55
C LEU A 557 11.27 7.80 12.32
N GLY A 558 12.17 8.31 13.18
CA GLY A 558 11.93 9.51 14.00
C GLY A 558 12.14 10.84 13.29
N GLU A 559 13.02 10.88 12.30
CA GLU A 559 13.32 12.09 11.54
C GLU A 559 12.16 12.54 10.62
N GLY A 560 11.30 11.62 10.23
CA GLY A 560 10.29 11.89 9.21
C GLY A 560 10.93 12.04 7.82
N PHE A 561 10.34 12.88 6.97
CA PHE A 561 10.78 13.05 5.57
C PHE A 561 11.48 14.40 5.38
N ASP A 562 12.57 14.61 6.11
CA ASP A 562 13.36 15.84 6.09
C ASP A 562 14.54 15.82 5.11
N ARG A 563 14.80 14.66 4.48
CA ARG A 563 15.88 14.43 3.51
C ARG A 563 15.39 13.78 2.22
N PRO A 564 16.16 13.87 1.14
CA PRO A 564 15.89 13.10 -0.08
C PRO A 564 15.77 11.60 0.20
N PRO A 565 14.81 10.89 -0.42
CA PRO A 565 14.54 9.48 -0.15
C PRO A 565 15.76 8.57 -0.27
N GLN A 566 16.64 8.84 -1.25
CA GLN A 566 17.87 8.06 -1.44
C GLN A 566 18.83 8.16 -0.25
N GLN A 567 18.92 9.32 0.39
CA GLN A 567 19.76 9.51 1.58
C GLN A 567 19.17 8.77 2.79
N GLN A 568 17.84 8.77 2.93
CA GLN A 568 17.17 8.01 3.98
C GLN A 568 17.37 6.50 3.80
N VAL A 569 17.27 6.01 2.56
CA VAL A 569 17.57 4.59 2.24
C VAL A 569 19.04 4.26 2.47
N GLU A 570 19.95 5.13 2.06
CA GLU A 570 21.40 4.94 2.32
C GLU A 570 21.68 4.83 3.82
N GLN A 571 21.03 5.65 4.63
CA GLN A 571 21.12 5.55 6.10
C GLN A 571 20.52 4.25 6.63
N LEU A 572 19.31 3.86 6.17
CA LEU A 572 18.63 2.63 6.58
C LEU A 572 19.47 1.40 6.25
N LEU A 573 19.96 1.31 5.03
CA LEU A 573 20.70 0.15 4.54
C LEU A 573 22.19 0.19 4.91
N ASN A 574 22.67 1.31 5.47
CA ASN A 574 24.10 1.58 5.70
C ASN A 574 24.94 1.41 4.41
N ALA A 575 24.34 1.65 3.25
CA ALA A 575 24.96 1.54 1.94
C ALA A 575 24.15 2.29 0.89
N LYS A 576 24.83 2.85 -0.10
CA LYS A 576 24.16 3.44 -1.26
C LYS A 576 23.37 2.35 -1.99
N PRO A 577 22.06 2.56 -2.28
CA PRO A 577 21.24 1.56 -2.93
C PRO A 577 21.72 1.30 -4.37
N ASP A 578 22.00 0.05 -4.67
CA ASP A 578 22.18 -0.51 -6.00
C ASP A 578 20.99 -1.44 -6.26
N TRP A 579 19.98 -0.93 -6.92
CA TRP A 579 18.69 -1.60 -7.07
C TRP A 579 18.77 -2.99 -7.72
N PRO A 580 19.49 -3.19 -8.84
CA PRO A 580 19.70 -4.52 -9.39
C PRO A 580 20.39 -5.49 -8.41
N ARG A 581 21.35 -5.03 -7.63
CA ARG A 581 22.02 -5.84 -6.62
C ARG A 581 21.06 -6.20 -5.46
N LEU A 582 20.24 -5.25 -5.01
CA LEU A 582 19.23 -5.52 -3.97
C LEU A 582 18.24 -6.62 -4.43
N VAL A 583 17.85 -6.64 -5.70
CA VAL A 583 17.03 -7.73 -6.27
C VAL A 583 17.72 -9.09 -6.10
N GLU A 584 19.01 -9.20 -6.41
CA GLU A 584 19.76 -10.46 -6.26
C GLU A 584 19.84 -10.90 -4.79
N GLU A 585 20.09 -9.96 -3.88
CA GLU A 585 20.17 -10.22 -2.43
C GLU A 585 18.82 -10.66 -1.88
N ASP A 586 17.71 -10.00 -2.23
CA ASP A 586 16.35 -10.32 -1.80
C ASP A 586 15.91 -11.70 -2.30
N LEU A 587 16.23 -12.03 -3.55
CA LEU A 587 15.94 -13.35 -4.09
C LEU A 587 16.81 -14.44 -3.45
N GLY A 588 18.00 -14.10 -2.95
CA GLY A 588 18.81 -14.97 -2.11
C GLY A 588 18.10 -15.33 -0.79
N ILE A 589 17.46 -14.33 -0.15
CA ILE A 589 16.64 -14.55 1.05
C ILE A 589 15.43 -15.44 0.73
N PHE A 590 14.72 -15.13 -0.34
CA PHE A 590 13.61 -15.96 -0.82
C PHE A 590 14.03 -17.42 -1.01
N GLN A 591 15.17 -17.69 -1.64
CA GLN A 591 15.68 -19.05 -1.88
C GLN A 591 16.01 -19.78 -0.57
N GLN A 592 16.53 -19.10 0.45
CA GLN A 592 16.79 -19.69 1.77
C GLN A 592 15.50 -20.17 2.43
N TYR A 593 14.46 -19.34 2.45
CA TYR A 593 13.16 -19.72 2.99
C TYR A 593 12.44 -20.78 2.13
N LEU A 594 12.61 -20.72 0.81
CA LEU A 594 12.08 -21.75 -0.09
C LEU A 594 12.67 -23.13 0.20
N ALA A 595 13.97 -23.22 0.48
CA ALA A 595 14.60 -24.48 0.87
C ALA A 595 14.01 -25.04 2.19
N GLN A 596 13.70 -24.16 3.16
CA GLN A 596 13.03 -24.57 4.40
C GLN A 596 11.62 -25.10 4.14
N LEU A 597 10.84 -24.45 3.25
CA LEU A 597 9.51 -24.91 2.88
C LEU A 597 9.56 -26.29 2.18
N GLN A 598 10.57 -26.55 1.33
CA GLN A 598 10.77 -27.86 0.70
C GLN A 598 11.02 -28.98 1.72
N VAL A 599 11.78 -28.69 2.76
CA VAL A 599 12.01 -29.65 3.88
C VAL A 599 10.71 -29.94 4.61
N LEU A 600 9.90 -28.92 4.92
CA LEU A 600 8.60 -29.09 5.58
C LEU A 600 7.63 -29.90 4.71
N HIS A 601 7.54 -29.60 3.42
CA HIS A 601 6.71 -30.38 2.49
C HIS A 601 7.10 -31.85 2.47
N ALA A 602 8.41 -32.17 2.39
CA ALA A 602 8.89 -33.54 2.43
C ALA A 602 8.59 -34.23 3.77
N GLU A 603 8.58 -33.53 4.88
CA GLU A 603 8.20 -34.07 6.18
C GLU A 603 6.70 -34.41 6.23
N ILE A 604 5.84 -33.46 5.82
CA ILE A 604 4.38 -33.60 5.79
C ILE A 604 3.98 -34.76 4.87
N GLU A 605 4.57 -34.87 3.68
CA GLU A 605 4.33 -35.96 2.73
C GLU A 605 4.69 -37.35 3.32
N ARG A 606 5.81 -37.45 4.05
CA ARG A 606 6.20 -38.69 4.76
C ARG A 606 5.25 -39.07 5.89
N GLN A 607 4.72 -38.08 6.62
CA GLN A 607 3.76 -38.34 7.71
C GLN A 607 2.42 -38.87 7.16
N ARG A 608 2.00 -38.39 6.00
CA ARG A 608 0.78 -38.85 5.33
C ARG A 608 0.91 -40.30 4.78
N GLY A 609 2.09 -40.71 4.35
CA GLY A 609 2.31 -42.04 3.79
C GLY A 609 2.43 -43.16 4.84
N ARG A 610 2.38 -42.81 6.11
CA ARG A 610 2.34 -43.73 7.27
C ARG A 610 0.92 -43.88 7.79
#